data_d1fbbe930b7f387ca77c88c0b6ea5967
#
_entry.id   d1fbbe930b7f387ca77c88c0b6ea5967
#
_cell.length_a   1.000
_cell.length_b   1.000
_cell.length_c   1.000
_cell.angle_alpha   90.00
_cell.angle_beta   90.00
_cell.angle_gamma   90.00
#
_symmetry.space_group_name_H-M   'P 1'
#
loop_
_entity.id
_entity.type
_entity.pdbx_description
1 polymer ?
#
loop_
_entity_poly.entity_id
_entity_poly.type
_entity_poly.pdbx_seq_one_letter_code
_entity_poly.pdbx_strand_id
1 'polypeptide(L)'
;DIEQHEYHLPKYPVPDGYTAETYLRELCDRGIRRRYAEVTPQVRERLEYELSVIHKMGFDDYFLVNYDVVNWAKNEAHMLVGPGRGSGASSIVAYSLGITELEPLSLGLLFERFLNPGRISMPDIDLDYPDDRRQEVIDYITRRYGQDRIAQIATFGTLGAKGAVTDVGRALGIPVG
;
A
#
# COMPACT_ATOMS: atom_id res chain seq x y z
N ASP A 1 14.43 18.97 22.34
CA ASP A 1 13.14 19.11 21.67
C ASP A 1 13.24 18.45 20.32
N ILE A 2 12.79 17.20 20.26
CA ILE A 2 12.60 16.50 19.00
C ILE A 2 11.27 17.04 18.49
N GLU A 3 11.33 17.91 17.48
CA GLU A 3 10.16 18.30 16.74
C GLU A 3 9.51 17.02 16.22
N GLN A 4 8.37 16.68 16.80
CA GLN A 4 7.49 15.68 16.20
C GLN A 4 7.05 16.29 14.87
N HIS A 5 7.63 15.78 13.78
CA HIS A 5 7.07 16.03 12.46
C HIS A 5 5.67 15.40 12.45
N GLU A 6 4.67 16.18 12.80
CA GLU A 6 3.29 15.77 12.60
C GLU A 6 3.07 15.65 11.10
N TYR A 7 3.12 14.43 10.60
CA TYR A 7 2.65 14.13 9.26
C TYR A 7 1.13 14.33 9.25
N HIS A 8 0.68 15.39 8.62
CA HIS A 8 -0.75 15.64 8.43
C HIS A 8 -1.31 14.68 7.38
N LEU A 9 -1.45 13.42 7.77
CA LEU A 9 -2.06 12.41 6.92
C LEU A 9 -3.58 12.62 6.83
N PRO A 10 -4.20 12.40 5.67
CA PRO A 10 -5.65 12.40 5.57
C PRO A 10 -6.22 11.28 6.45
N LYS A 11 -7.35 11.55 7.09
CA LYS A 11 -8.05 10.55 7.89
C LYS A 11 -9.02 9.78 7.01
N TYR A 12 -8.97 8.45 7.12
CA TYR A 12 -9.95 7.60 6.49
C TYR A 12 -11.25 7.59 7.31
N PRO A 13 -12.43 7.79 6.68
CA PRO A 13 -13.71 7.73 7.39
C PRO A 13 -14.06 6.26 7.71
N VAL A 14 -13.71 5.83 8.92
CA VAL A 14 -14.02 4.47 9.38
C VAL A 14 -15.52 4.30 9.67
N PRO A 15 -16.08 3.09 9.51
CA PRO A 15 -17.44 2.81 9.91
C PRO A 15 -17.66 3.01 11.41
N ASP A 16 -18.92 3.23 11.81
CA ASP A 16 -19.29 3.37 13.21
C ASP A 16 -18.86 2.14 14.03
N GLY A 17 -18.32 2.41 15.21
CA GLY A 17 -17.80 1.37 16.11
C GLY A 17 -16.35 0.95 15.86
N TYR A 18 -15.72 1.48 14.82
CA TYR A 18 -14.30 1.22 14.53
C TYR A 18 -13.41 2.44 14.79
N THR A 19 -12.18 2.17 15.17
CA THR A 19 -11.05 3.10 15.01
C THR A 19 -10.30 2.76 13.74
N ALA A 20 -9.38 3.63 13.31
CA ALA A 20 -8.52 3.33 12.16
C ALA A 20 -7.74 2.01 12.39
N GLU A 21 -7.18 1.83 13.59
CA GLU A 21 -6.47 0.59 13.97
C GLU A 21 -7.34 -0.65 13.86
N THR A 22 -8.53 -0.64 14.48
CA THR A 22 -9.41 -1.81 14.52
C THR A 22 -9.99 -2.12 13.15
N TYR A 23 -10.29 -1.12 12.35
CA TYR A 23 -10.77 -1.31 10.98
C TYR A 23 -9.69 -1.85 10.05
N LEU A 24 -8.47 -1.33 10.14
CA LEU A 24 -7.33 -1.86 9.40
C LEU A 24 -7.10 -3.34 9.73
N ARG A 25 -7.15 -3.71 11.00
CA ARG A 25 -7.02 -5.11 11.45
C ARG A 25 -8.12 -5.99 10.85
N GLU A 26 -9.35 -5.55 10.90
CA GLU A 26 -10.51 -6.29 10.35
C GLU A 26 -10.34 -6.53 8.83
N LEU A 27 -9.94 -5.50 8.08
CA LEU A 27 -9.71 -5.63 6.65
C LEU A 27 -8.55 -6.60 6.34
N CYS A 28 -7.48 -6.55 7.14
CA CYS A 28 -6.35 -7.46 6.99
C CYS A 28 -6.74 -8.91 7.32
N ASP A 29 -7.52 -9.15 8.36
CA ASP A 29 -8.01 -10.49 8.71
C ASP A 29 -8.86 -11.10 7.59
N ARG A 30 -9.73 -10.31 6.98
CA ARG A 30 -10.48 -10.74 5.79
C ARG A 30 -9.56 -10.99 4.61
N GLY A 31 -8.58 -10.11 4.42
CA GLY A 31 -7.65 -10.16 3.29
C GLY A 31 -6.76 -11.40 3.30
N ILE A 32 -6.17 -11.76 4.44
CA ILE A 32 -5.32 -12.96 4.52
C ILE A 32 -6.12 -14.25 4.30
N ARG A 33 -7.38 -14.31 4.78
CA ARG A 33 -8.26 -15.46 4.54
C ARG A 33 -8.63 -15.62 3.06
N ARG A 34 -8.70 -14.52 2.33
CA ARG A 34 -8.99 -14.53 0.89
C ARG A 34 -7.76 -14.84 0.05
N ARG A 35 -6.59 -14.37 0.45
CA ARG A 35 -5.37 -14.44 -0.36
C ARG A 35 -4.46 -15.63 -0.08
N TYR A 36 -4.59 -16.26 1.09
CA TYR A 36 -3.85 -17.46 1.46
C TYR A 36 -4.76 -18.67 1.47
N ALA A 37 -4.31 -19.75 0.85
CA ALA A 37 -5.02 -21.05 0.90
C ALA A 37 -5.12 -21.56 2.33
N GLU A 38 -4.06 -21.32 3.12
CA GLU A 38 -4.00 -21.63 4.54
C GLU A 38 -3.32 -20.45 5.28
N VAL A 39 -3.96 -19.97 6.34
CA VAL A 39 -3.37 -18.96 7.23
C VAL A 39 -2.50 -19.67 8.25
N THR A 40 -1.21 -19.81 7.91
CA THR A 40 -0.22 -20.45 8.79
C THR A 40 0.12 -19.57 10.00
N PRO A 41 0.70 -20.13 11.09
CA PRO A 41 1.21 -19.32 12.18
C PRO A 41 2.21 -18.24 11.72
N GLN A 42 3.06 -18.54 10.75
CA GLN A 42 4.02 -17.58 10.19
C GLN A 42 3.33 -16.37 9.54
N VAL A 43 2.26 -16.60 8.77
CA VAL A 43 1.44 -15.55 8.17
C VAL A 43 0.81 -14.68 9.27
N ARG A 44 0.23 -15.32 10.29
CA ARG A 44 -0.40 -14.62 11.41
C ARG A 44 0.59 -13.78 12.21
N GLU A 45 1.72 -14.33 12.57
CA GLU A 45 2.77 -13.61 13.32
C GLU A 45 3.29 -12.41 12.55
N ARG A 46 3.55 -12.57 11.24
CA ARG A 46 4.00 -11.47 10.40
C ARG A 46 2.96 -10.36 10.31
N LEU A 47 1.68 -10.71 10.15
CA LEU A 47 0.59 -9.74 10.12
C LEU A 47 0.50 -8.96 11.42
N GLU A 48 0.50 -9.64 12.57
CA GLU A 48 0.44 -9.01 13.89
C GLU A 48 1.62 -8.09 14.13
N TYR A 49 2.82 -8.52 13.74
CA TYR A 49 4.03 -7.70 13.85
C TYR A 49 3.92 -6.41 13.03
N GLU A 50 3.54 -6.51 11.75
CA GLU A 50 3.40 -5.36 10.88
C GLU A 50 2.31 -4.39 11.36
N LEU A 51 1.14 -4.90 11.76
CA LEU A 51 0.07 -4.07 12.31
C LEU A 51 0.52 -3.32 13.58
N SER A 52 1.28 -3.96 14.46
CA SER A 52 1.79 -3.32 15.66
C SER A 52 2.76 -2.18 15.34
N VAL A 53 3.65 -2.36 14.37
CA VAL A 53 4.58 -1.31 13.92
C VAL A 53 3.85 -0.16 13.26
N ILE A 54 2.91 -0.47 12.35
CA ILE A 54 2.09 0.53 11.64
C ILE A 54 1.33 1.40 12.65
N HIS A 55 0.66 0.76 13.61
CA HIS A 55 -0.10 1.47 14.64
C HIS A 55 0.80 2.33 15.52
N LYS A 56 1.91 1.79 16.01
CA LYS A 56 2.88 2.51 16.83
C LYS A 56 3.47 3.72 16.13
N MET A 57 3.68 3.65 14.82
CA MET A 57 4.19 4.76 14.00
C MET A 57 3.09 5.74 13.56
N GLY A 58 1.82 5.45 13.81
CA GLY A 58 0.69 6.32 13.47
C GLY A 58 0.28 6.28 12.00
N PHE A 59 0.51 5.18 11.30
CA PHE A 59 0.25 5.04 9.87
C PHE A 59 -1.00 4.22 9.50
N ASP A 60 -1.89 3.97 10.45
CA ASP A 60 -3.14 3.25 10.18
C ASP A 60 -3.95 3.90 9.07
N ASP A 61 -4.16 5.21 9.15
CA ASP A 61 -4.90 5.97 8.13
C ASP A 61 -4.20 5.94 6.77
N TYR A 62 -2.87 5.98 6.74
CA TYR A 62 -2.10 5.90 5.49
C TYR A 62 -2.42 4.61 4.72
N PHE A 63 -2.43 3.47 5.40
CA PHE A 63 -2.78 2.19 4.79
C PHE A 63 -4.24 2.12 4.36
N LEU A 64 -5.16 2.65 5.18
CA LEU A 64 -6.58 2.69 4.85
C LEU A 64 -6.88 3.57 3.64
N VAL A 65 -6.23 4.73 3.53
CA VAL A 65 -6.38 5.63 2.38
C VAL A 65 -5.83 4.99 1.11
N ASN A 66 -4.66 4.35 1.17
CA ASN A 66 -4.12 3.63 0.02
C ASN A 66 -5.02 2.45 -0.38
N TYR A 67 -5.55 1.70 0.60
CA TYR A 67 -6.55 0.66 0.34
C TYR A 67 -7.76 1.21 -0.40
N ASP A 68 -8.31 2.32 0.05
CA ASP A 68 -9.48 2.95 -0.57
C ASP A 68 -9.25 3.31 -2.04
N VAL A 69 -8.15 4.01 -2.33
CA VAL A 69 -7.83 4.44 -3.68
C VAL A 69 -7.59 3.26 -4.62
N VAL A 70 -6.83 2.26 -4.16
CA VAL A 70 -6.54 1.07 -4.97
C VAL A 70 -7.80 0.23 -5.18
N ASN A 71 -8.61 0.04 -4.15
CA ASN A 71 -9.86 -0.69 -4.24
C ASN A 71 -10.82 -0.03 -5.22
N TRP A 72 -10.96 1.29 -5.15
CA TRP A 72 -11.75 2.05 -6.12
C TRP A 72 -11.20 1.88 -7.54
N ALA A 73 -9.91 2.05 -7.73
CA ALA A 73 -9.29 1.95 -9.05
C ALA A 73 -9.50 0.56 -9.68
N LYS A 74 -9.29 -0.50 -8.91
CA LYS A 74 -9.42 -1.89 -9.40
C LYS A 74 -10.86 -2.33 -9.60
N ASN A 75 -11.73 -2.06 -8.63
CA ASN A 75 -13.06 -2.68 -8.54
C ASN A 75 -14.20 -1.79 -9.03
N GLU A 76 -14.07 -0.47 -8.95
CA GLU A 76 -15.09 0.47 -9.42
C GLU A 76 -14.71 1.10 -10.77
N ALA A 77 -13.49 1.58 -10.91
CA ALA A 77 -12.99 2.17 -12.14
C ALA A 77 -12.42 1.15 -13.14
N HIS A 78 -12.28 -0.13 -12.74
CA HIS A 78 -11.75 -1.23 -13.57
C HIS A 78 -10.40 -0.91 -14.23
N MET A 79 -9.50 -0.31 -13.46
CA MET A 79 -8.14 -0.01 -13.88
C MET A 79 -7.21 -1.20 -13.65
N LEU A 80 -6.25 -1.37 -14.54
CA LEU A 80 -5.10 -2.22 -14.30
C LEU A 80 -4.10 -1.44 -13.44
N VAL A 81 -4.02 -1.76 -12.17
CA VAL A 81 -3.04 -1.19 -11.24
C VAL A 81 -1.84 -2.14 -11.18
N GLY A 82 -0.62 -1.61 -11.25
CA GLY A 82 0.59 -2.40 -11.14
C GLY A 82 0.68 -3.17 -9.81
N PRO A 83 1.50 -4.26 -9.75
CA PRO A 83 1.56 -5.15 -8.60
C PRO A 83 2.21 -4.52 -7.35
N GLY A 84 2.72 -3.32 -7.45
CA GLY A 84 3.51 -2.65 -6.44
C GLY A 84 5.01 -2.81 -6.70
N ARG A 85 5.77 -1.81 -6.30
CA ARG A 85 7.22 -1.73 -6.48
C ARG A 85 7.89 -1.27 -5.17
N GLY A 86 9.20 -1.38 -5.15
CA GLY A 86 10.01 -0.85 -4.06
C GLY A 86 9.75 -1.55 -2.73
N SER A 87 9.94 -0.82 -1.65
CA SER A 87 9.87 -1.35 -0.29
C SER A 87 8.44 -1.72 0.15
N GLY A 88 7.41 -1.10 -0.41
CA GLY A 88 6.00 -1.40 -0.10
C GLY A 88 5.59 -2.84 -0.41
N ALA A 89 6.27 -3.47 -1.39
CA ALA A 89 6.07 -4.89 -1.73
C ALA A 89 6.46 -5.84 -0.58
N SER A 90 7.20 -5.38 0.43
CA SER A 90 7.60 -6.18 1.60
C SER A 90 6.56 -6.26 2.71
N SER A 91 5.39 -5.60 2.55
CA SER A 91 4.33 -5.56 3.55
C SER A 91 3.24 -6.61 3.30
N ILE A 92 3.01 -7.50 4.28
CA ILE A 92 1.87 -8.42 4.24
C ILE A 92 0.55 -7.69 4.46
N VAL A 93 0.55 -6.57 5.17
CA VAL A 93 -0.62 -5.70 5.32
C VAL A 93 -1.03 -5.14 3.97
N ALA A 94 -0.11 -4.57 3.20
CA ALA A 94 -0.38 -4.09 1.84
C ALA A 94 -0.86 -5.21 0.92
N TYR A 95 -0.28 -6.40 1.01
CA TYR A 95 -0.70 -7.59 0.26
C TYR A 95 -2.11 -8.04 0.65
N SER A 96 -2.41 -8.15 1.94
CA SER A 96 -3.73 -8.55 2.44
C SER A 96 -4.85 -7.59 2.04
N LEU A 97 -4.55 -6.30 1.98
CA LEU A 97 -5.49 -5.25 1.54
C LEU A 97 -5.69 -5.20 0.01
N GLY A 98 -4.92 -5.97 -0.75
CA GLY A 98 -4.95 -5.92 -2.21
C GLY A 98 -4.27 -4.69 -2.81
N ILE A 99 -3.48 -3.95 -2.02
CA ILE A 99 -2.68 -2.81 -2.49
C ILE A 99 -1.55 -3.31 -3.38
N THR A 100 -0.86 -4.38 -2.95
CA THR A 100 0.20 -5.03 -3.71
C THR A 100 -0.21 -6.46 -4.08
N GLU A 101 0.39 -7.00 -5.13
CA GLU A 101 0.14 -8.36 -5.63
C GLU A 101 1.31 -9.32 -5.36
N LEU A 102 2.36 -8.85 -4.70
CA LEU A 102 3.54 -9.64 -4.36
C LEU A 102 3.39 -10.18 -2.93
N GLU A 103 3.45 -11.50 -2.79
CA GLU A 103 3.38 -12.17 -1.49
C GLU A 103 4.78 -12.12 -0.81
N PRO A 104 4.93 -11.37 0.31
CA PRO A 104 6.27 -11.03 0.80
C PRO A 104 7.00 -12.19 1.49
N LEU A 105 6.30 -13.15 2.10
CA LEU A 105 6.94 -14.24 2.84
C LEU A 105 7.65 -15.23 1.92
N SER A 106 6.98 -15.66 0.85
CA SER A 106 7.57 -16.58 -0.13
C SER A 106 8.75 -15.97 -0.89
N LEU A 107 8.74 -14.64 -1.02
CA LEU A 107 9.81 -13.88 -1.67
C LEU A 107 10.93 -13.49 -0.70
N GLY A 108 10.81 -13.81 0.58
CA GLY A 108 11.80 -13.47 1.59
C GLY A 108 11.98 -11.97 1.83
N LEU A 109 10.94 -11.17 1.60
CA LEU A 109 11.00 -9.72 1.74
C LEU A 109 10.87 -9.30 3.21
N LEU A 110 11.74 -8.39 3.63
CA LEU A 110 11.80 -7.89 5.00
C LEU A 110 10.99 -6.61 5.15
N PHE A 111 10.03 -6.61 6.07
CA PHE A 111 9.18 -5.45 6.38
C PHE A 111 9.98 -4.24 6.86
N GLU A 112 11.09 -4.45 7.56
CA GLU A 112 11.96 -3.40 8.07
C GLU A 112 12.61 -2.53 6.98
N ARG A 113 12.61 -2.99 5.74
CA ARG A 113 13.01 -2.17 4.59
C ARG A 113 11.96 -1.13 4.21
N PHE A 114 10.70 -1.39 4.55
CA PHE A 114 9.59 -0.50 4.30
C PHE A 114 9.31 0.42 5.48
N LEU A 115 9.10 -0.15 6.67
CA LEU A 115 8.91 0.57 7.91
C LEU A 115 9.83 0.02 9.00
N ASN A 116 10.57 0.93 9.64
CA ASN A 116 11.44 0.60 10.75
C ASN A 116 11.21 1.62 11.87
N PRO A 117 10.81 1.20 13.10
CA PRO A 117 10.61 2.09 14.23
C PRO A 117 11.85 2.91 14.63
N GLY A 118 13.05 2.41 14.30
CA GLY A 118 14.32 3.10 14.53
C GLY A 118 14.66 4.17 13.49
N ARG A 119 13.88 4.26 12.42
CA ARG A 119 14.08 5.21 11.33
C ARG A 119 12.78 5.96 11.06
N ILE A 120 12.71 7.21 11.50
CA ILE A 120 11.55 8.06 11.28
C ILE A 120 11.54 8.50 9.80
N SER A 121 10.75 7.80 8.99
CA SER A 121 10.50 8.18 7.60
C SER A 121 9.06 7.85 7.25
N MET A 122 8.46 8.69 6.38
CA MET A 122 7.13 8.43 5.86
C MET A 122 7.16 7.18 4.96
N PRO A 123 6.20 6.24 5.09
CA PRO A 123 6.09 5.12 4.17
C PRO A 123 5.78 5.63 2.76
N ASP A 124 6.30 4.92 1.77
CA ASP A 124 6.07 5.21 0.36
C ASP A 124 5.71 3.90 -0.36
N ILE A 125 4.46 3.80 -0.77
CA ILE A 125 3.96 2.67 -1.55
C ILE A 125 3.93 3.09 -3.02
N ASP A 126 4.85 2.53 -3.80
CA ASP A 126 4.96 2.80 -5.23
C ASP A 126 3.96 1.95 -6.02
N LEU A 127 2.98 2.60 -6.59
CA LEU A 127 1.95 1.98 -7.43
C LEU A 127 1.92 2.63 -8.81
N ASP A 128 1.70 1.79 -9.82
CA ASP A 128 1.57 2.24 -11.19
C ASP A 128 0.11 2.23 -11.62
N TYR A 129 -0.44 3.41 -11.87
CA TYR A 129 -1.75 3.60 -12.47
C TYR A 129 -1.61 3.82 -13.98
N PRO A 130 -2.63 3.45 -14.79
CA PRO A 130 -2.60 3.73 -16.22
C PRO A 130 -2.45 5.22 -16.50
N ASP A 131 -1.49 5.56 -17.36
CA ASP A 131 -1.10 6.95 -17.62
C ASP A 131 -2.24 7.77 -18.25
N ASP A 132 -2.99 7.14 -19.15
CA ASP A 132 -4.17 7.71 -19.80
C ASP A 132 -5.37 7.92 -18.87
N ARG A 133 -5.35 7.30 -17.68
CA ARG A 133 -6.41 7.39 -16.68
C ARG A 133 -5.98 8.08 -15.39
N ARG A 134 -4.80 8.65 -15.39
CA ARG A 134 -4.20 9.35 -14.24
C ARG A 134 -5.13 10.42 -13.66
N GLN A 135 -5.80 11.18 -14.52
CA GLN A 135 -6.69 12.25 -14.09
C GLN A 135 -7.88 11.73 -13.29
N GLU A 136 -8.40 10.55 -13.61
CA GLU A 136 -9.49 9.93 -12.85
C GLU A 136 -9.08 9.61 -11.40
N VAL A 137 -7.83 9.16 -11.21
CA VAL A 137 -7.28 8.89 -9.87
C VAL A 137 -7.13 10.18 -9.08
N ILE A 138 -6.60 11.23 -9.71
CA ILE A 138 -6.46 12.55 -9.11
C ILE A 138 -7.83 13.11 -8.70
N ASP A 139 -8.83 12.99 -9.55
CA ASP A 139 -10.19 13.45 -9.29
C ASP A 139 -10.84 12.70 -8.12
N TYR A 140 -10.63 11.39 -8.04
CA TYR A 140 -11.10 10.58 -6.92
C TYR A 140 -10.47 11.02 -5.59
N ILE A 141 -9.14 11.17 -5.55
CA ILE A 141 -8.42 11.62 -4.36
C ILE A 141 -8.87 13.03 -3.96
N THR A 142 -8.97 13.95 -4.92
CA THR A 142 -9.40 15.33 -4.68
C THR A 142 -10.78 15.38 -4.07
N ARG A 143 -11.73 14.64 -4.62
CA ARG A 143 -13.11 14.60 -4.16
C ARG A 143 -13.23 14.02 -2.75
N ARG A 144 -12.42 13.03 -2.44
CA ARG A 144 -12.54 12.28 -1.20
C ARG A 144 -11.65 12.81 -0.06
N TYR A 145 -10.46 13.30 -0.39
CA TYR A 145 -9.46 13.71 0.61
C TYR A 145 -8.96 15.15 0.48
N GLY A 146 -9.25 15.82 -0.61
CA GLY A 146 -8.79 17.16 -0.90
C GLY A 146 -7.58 17.20 -1.83
N GLN A 147 -7.47 18.31 -2.57
CA GLN A 147 -6.43 18.49 -3.59
C GLN A 147 -5.01 18.55 -3.00
N ASP A 148 -4.87 19.09 -1.80
CA ASP A 148 -3.60 19.22 -1.07
C ASP A 148 -3.04 17.86 -0.59
N ARG A 149 -3.83 16.78 -0.68
CA ARG A 149 -3.44 15.43 -0.24
C ARG A 149 -2.95 14.53 -1.37
N ILE A 150 -3.03 14.95 -2.62
CA ILE A 150 -2.69 14.12 -3.80
C ILE A 150 -1.25 13.63 -3.73
N ALA A 151 -0.30 14.52 -3.46
CA ALA A 151 1.13 14.17 -3.41
C ALA A 151 1.49 13.18 -2.28
N GLN A 152 0.70 13.12 -1.21
CA GLN A 152 0.89 12.19 -0.09
C GLN A 152 0.33 10.79 -0.38
N ILE A 153 -0.68 10.71 -1.25
CA ILE A 153 -1.44 9.49 -1.53
C ILE A 153 -0.93 8.80 -2.80
N ALA A 154 -0.59 9.55 -3.84
CA ALA A 154 -0.19 8.99 -5.13
C ALA A 154 0.99 9.73 -5.71
N THR A 155 2.07 9.00 -5.99
CA THR A 155 3.20 9.48 -6.77
C THR A 155 3.01 9.02 -8.22
N PHE A 156 2.77 9.96 -9.13
CA PHE A 156 2.64 9.65 -10.55
C PHE A 156 4.02 9.77 -11.20
N GLY A 157 4.70 8.62 -11.39
CA GLY A 157 5.88 8.54 -12.23
C GLY A 157 5.47 8.38 -13.69
N THR A 158 6.10 9.08 -14.60
CA THR A 158 6.04 8.75 -16.03
C THR A 158 6.89 7.51 -16.27
N LEU A 159 6.25 6.35 -16.40
CA LEU A 159 6.88 5.17 -16.99
C LEU A 159 7.07 5.46 -18.50
N GLY A 160 8.27 5.91 -18.87
CA GLY A 160 8.66 5.85 -20.26
C GLY A 160 8.57 4.40 -20.76
N ALA A 161 8.23 4.20 -22.04
CA ALA A 161 8.06 2.87 -22.64
C ALA A 161 9.26 1.92 -22.35
N LYS A 162 10.45 2.47 -22.18
CA LYS A 162 11.67 1.74 -21.82
C LYS A 162 11.64 1.19 -20.39
N GLY A 163 11.04 1.91 -19.44
CA GLY A 163 10.87 1.43 -18.05
C GLY A 163 9.86 0.30 -17.96
N ALA A 164 8.73 0.41 -18.67
CA ALA A 164 7.70 -0.62 -18.70
C ALA A 164 8.23 -1.96 -19.27
N VAL A 165 9.01 -1.94 -20.33
CA VAL A 165 9.62 -3.13 -20.92
C VAL A 165 10.62 -3.76 -19.95
N THR A 166 11.40 -2.95 -19.25
CA THR A 166 12.38 -3.44 -18.26
C THR A 166 11.69 -4.09 -17.06
N ASP A 167 10.63 -3.50 -16.57
CA ASP A 167 9.91 -4.01 -15.39
C ASP A 167 9.14 -5.30 -15.73
N VAL A 168 8.51 -5.38 -16.90
CA VAL A 168 7.87 -6.61 -17.39
C VAL A 168 8.94 -7.70 -17.64
N GLY A 169 10.08 -7.34 -18.22
CA GLY A 169 11.18 -8.27 -18.43
C GLY A 169 11.70 -8.86 -17.13
N ARG A 170 11.89 -8.04 -16.10
CA ARG A 170 12.30 -8.52 -14.76
C ARG A 170 11.26 -9.42 -14.11
N ALA A 171 9.98 -9.08 -14.21
CA ALA A 171 8.89 -9.87 -13.66
C ALA A 171 8.78 -11.25 -14.34
N LEU A 172 9.17 -11.32 -15.61
CA LEU A 172 9.20 -12.59 -16.40
C LEU A 172 10.54 -13.34 -16.33
N GLY A 173 11.53 -12.83 -15.56
CA GLY A 173 12.84 -13.44 -15.45
C GLY A 173 13.70 -13.36 -16.72
N ILE A 174 13.39 -12.42 -17.61
CA ILE A 174 14.15 -12.19 -18.85
C ILE A 174 15.34 -11.28 -18.54
N PRO A 175 16.60 -11.65 -18.92
CA PRO A 175 17.74 -10.77 -18.75
C PRO A 175 17.54 -9.48 -19.56
N VAL A 176 17.51 -8.36 -18.88
CA VAL A 176 17.43 -7.03 -19.51
C VAL A 176 18.83 -6.45 -19.59
N GLY A 177 19.39 -6.39 -20.80
CA GLY A 177 20.68 -5.77 -21.07
C GLY A 177 20.61 -4.24 -21.12
#